data_e7d9ae5eec829f8aafc30c4a05c8a6f0
#
_entry.id   e7d9ae5eec829f8aafc30c4a05c8a6f0
#
_cell.length_a   1.000
_cell.length_b   1.000
_cell.length_c   1.000
_cell.angle_alpha   90.00
_cell.angle_beta   90.00
_cell.angle_gamma   90.00
#
_symmetry.space_group_name_H-M   'P 1'
#
loop_
_entity.id
_entity.type
_entity.pdbx_description
1 polymer ?
#
loop_
_entity_poly.entity_id
_entity_poly.type
_entity_poly.pdbx_seq_one_letter_code
_entity_poly.pdbx_strand_id
1 'polypeptide(L)'
;EKNFECPEDSLKKCNKIINLQPSFIKVLQNFSSSAYGEIYKVGLSMFLDNPITGVGISNYQTSCINISKYKNLMINYDCASHPHNLYIQWLSEGGIITFASFLFLLFSILYFIFFGCNNNIFKYVSIACILILFWPIMSTGSLIKNWNGVLTFYIIAICLSLNRIKINN
;
A
#
# COMPACT_ATOMS: atom_id res chain seq x y z
N GLU A 1 -16.86 -7.43 -15.38
CA GLU A 1 -17.65 -8.64 -15.70
C GLU A 1 -17.68 -8.79 -17.21
N LYS A 2 -16.89 -9.70 -17.77
CA LYS A 2 -17.09 -10.12 -19.16
C LYS A 2 -18.19 -11.18 -19.14
N ASN A 3 -19.33 -10.83 -19.72
CA ASN A 3 -20.42 -11.75 -19.95
C ASN A 3 -19.92 -12.92 -20.80
N PHE A 4 -19.88 -14.10 -20.23
CA PHE A 4 -19.66 -15.34 -20.96
C PHE A 4 -21.01 -15.78 -21.52
N GLU A 5 -21.24 -15.53 -22.82
CA GLU A 5 -22.29 -16.17 -23.55
C GLU A 5 -21.84 -17.61 -23.88
N CYS A 6 -22.44 -18.59 -23.22
CA CYS A 6 -22.29 -19.98 -23.63
C CYS A 6 -23.24 -20.19 -24.83
N PRO A 7 -22.79 -20.74 -25.96
CA PRO A 7 -23.68 -21.10 -27.05
C PRO A 7 -24.64 -22.18 -26.60
N GLU A 8 -25.95 -21.99 -26.88
CA GLU A 8 -27.06 -22.83 -26.41
C GLU A 8 -27.07 -24.28 -26.89
N ASP A 9 -26.14 -24.71 -27.74
CA ASP A 9 -26.21 -25.98 -28.46
C ASP A 9 -25.10 -26.98 -28.17
N SER A 10 -24.51 -26.99 -26.98
CA SER A 10 -23.63 -28.09 -26.63
C SER A 10 -23.68 -28.46 -25.15
N LEU A 11 -24.19 -29.70 -24.91
CA LEU A 11 -24.00 -30.50 -23.69
C LEU A 11 -22.51 -30.76 -23.32
N LYS A 12 -21.58 -30.04 -23.88
CA LYS A 12 -20.16 -30.06 -23.51
C LYS A 12 -19.96 -29.08 -22.35
N LYS A 13 -19.60 -29.66 -21.18
CA LYS A 13 -19.07 -28.96 -20.02
C LYS A 13 -18.32 -27.69 -20.46
N CYS A 14 -18.88 -26.51 -20.15
CA CYS A 14 -18.14 -25.25 -20.22
C CYS A 14 -16.97 -25.39 -19.25
N ASN A 15 -15.80 -25.69 -19.78
CA ASN A 15 -14.57 -25.62 -19.03
C ASN A 15 -14.33 -24.14 -18.71
N LYS A 16 -14.67 -23.76 -17.47
CA LYS A 16 -14.31 -22.46 -16.94
C LYS A 16 -12.78 -22.39 -16.94
N ILE A 17 -12.21 -21.83 -18.02
CA ILE A 17 -10.78 -21.53 -18.04
C ILE A 17 -10.62 -20.39 -17.04
N ILE A 18 -10.25 -20.76 -15.82
CA ILE A 18 -9.77 -19.79 -14.83
C ILE A 18 -8.44 -19.31 -15.40
N ASN A 19 -8.44 -18.18 -16.11
CA ASN A 19 -7.21 -17.46 -16.40
C ASN A 19 -6.65 -17.02 -15.05
N LEU A 20 -5.77 -17.83 -14.49
CA LEU A 20 -4.94 -17.42 -13.38
C LEU A 20 -4.27 -16.10 -13.78
N GLN A 21 -4.32 -15.14 -12.87
CA GLN A 21 -3.74 -13.82 -13.07
C GLN A 21 -2.35 -13.92 -13.73
N PRO A 22 -1.96 -12.93 -14.53
CA PRO A 22 -0.70 -12.98 -15.25
C PRO A 22 0.45 -13.28 -14.29
N SER A 23 1.39 -14.11 -14.72
CA SER A 23 2.56 -14.45 -13.90
C SER A 23 3.25 -13.18 -13.41
N PHE A 24 3.86 -13.21 -12.23
CA PHE A 24 4.57 -12.08 -11.63
C PHE A 24 5.56 -11.43 -12.62
N ILE A 25 6.25 -12.22 -13.45
CA ILE A 25 7.16 -11.74 -14.49
C ILE A 25 6.42 -10.89 -15.53
N LYS A 26 5.24 -11.30 -15.98
CA LYS A 26 4.43 -10.51 -16.94
C LYS A 26 3.93 -9.20 -16.32
N VAL A 27 3.60 -9.20 -15.02
CA VAL A 27 3.23 -7.97 -14.30
C VAL A 27 4.42 -7.03 -14.22
N LEU A 28 5.63 -7.52 -13.94
CA LEU A 28 6.84 -6.69 -13.91
C LEU A 28 7.18 -6.11 -15.29
N GLN A 29 7.10 -6.92 -16.36
CA GLN A 29 7.38 -6.46 -17.72
C GLN A 29 6.40 -5.40 -18.21
N ASN A 30 5.13 -5.48 -17.82
CA ASN A 30 4.07 -4.57 -18.21
C ASN A 30 3.46 -3.85 -16.99
N PHE A 31 4.29 -3.48 -16.01
CA PHE A 31 3.81 -2.88 -14.77
C PHE A 31 2.94 -1.65 -15.00
N SER A 32 3.31 -0.82 -15.98
CA SER A 32 2.60 0.43 -16.33
C SER A 32 1.14 0.24 -16.74
N SER A 33 0.77 -0.92 -17.29
CA SER A 33 -0.61 -1.27 -17.69
C SER A 33 -1.28 -2.26 -16.73
N SER A 34 -0.60 -2.63 -15.64
CA SER A 34 -1.19 -3.43 -14.59
C SER A 34 -2.10 -2.59 -13.68
N ALA A 35 -2.98 -3.24 -12.92
CA ALA A 35 -3.85 -2.56 -11.95
C ALA A 35 -3.06 -1.66 -11.00
N TYR A 36 -1.94 -2.16 -10.45
CA TYR A 36 -1.08 -1.38 -9.57
C TYR A 36 -0.40 -0.22 -10.29
N GLY A 37 0.04 -0.43 -11.55
CA GLY A 37 0.66 0.63 -12.34
C GLY A 37 -0.30 1.78 -12.62
N GLU A 38 -1.55 1.50 -12.99
CA GLU A 38 -2.57 2.53 -13.19
C GLU A 38 -2.91 3.26 -11.90
N ILE A 39 -3.13 2.53 -10.79
CA ILE A 39 -3.37 3.09 -9.46
C ILE A 39 -2.22 4.02 -9.03
N TYR A 40 -0.97 3.62 -9.26
CA TYR A 40 0.20 4.42 -8.90
C TYR A 40 0.33 5.69 -9.75
N LYS A 41 0.03 5.60 -11.05
CA LYS A 41 -0.02 6.79 -11.93
C LYS A 41 -1.04 7.81 -11.44
N VAL A 42 -2.24 7.35 -11.06
CA VAL A 42 -3.27 8.21 -10.48
C VAL A 42 -2.77 8.87 -9.20
N GLY A 43 -2.22 8.10 -8.26
CA GLY A 43 -1.70 8.64 -7.01
C GLY A 43 -0.59 9.67 -7.20
N LEU A 44 0.35 9.40 -8.10
CA LEU A 44 1.42 10.35 -8.44
C LEU A 44 0.88 11.60 -9.15
N SER A 45 -0.12 11.46 -10.03
CA SER A 45 -0.76 12.62 -10.68
C SER A 45 -1.47 13.51 -9.65
N MET A 46 -2.17 12.92 -8.68
CA MET A 46 -2.79 13.65 -7.58
C MET A 46 -1.76 14.43 -6.75
N PHE A 47 -0.63 13.80 -6.45
CA PHE A 47 0.48 14.46 -5.75
C PHE A 47 1.05 15.62 -6.57
N LEU A 48 1.31 15.43 -7.86
CA LEU A 48 1.86 16.48 -8.72
C LEU A 48 0.93 17.68 -8.86
N ASP A 49 -0.38 17.46 -8.84
CA ASP A 49 -1.36 18.54 -8.90
C ASP A 49 -1.52 19.26 -7.54
N ASN A 50 -1.30 18.56 -6.43
CA ASN A 50 -1.46 19.07 -5.07
C ASN A 50 -0.26 18.69 -4.19
N PRO A 51 0.95 19.22 -4.45
CA PRO A 51 2.17 18.68 -3.84
C PRO A 51 2.29 18.97 -2.34
N ILE A 52 1.66 20.01 -1.83
CA ILE A 52 1.81 20.42 -0.42
C ILE A 52 0.88 19.61 0.48
N THR A 53 -0.41 19.57 0.14
CA THR A 53 -1.47 19.01 1.02
C THR A 53 -2.13 17.75 0.46
N GLY A 54 -1.78 17.33 -0.74
CA GLY A 54 -2.47 16.25 -1.45
C GLY A 54 -3.93 16.58 -1.76
N VAL A 55 -4.70 15.57 -2.15
CA VAL A 55 -6.15 15.70 -2.43
C VAL A 55 -7.01 15.60 -1.16
N GLY A 56 -6.41 15.45 -0.01
CA GLY A 56 -7.07 15.26 1.28
C GLY A 56 -7.11 13.79 1.71
N ILE A 57 -7.04 13.58 3.02
CA ILE A 57 -7.04 12.25 3.64
C ILE A 57 -8.34 11.51 3.30
N SER A 58 -8.22 10.24 2.91
CA SER A 58 -9.32 9.36 2.47
C SER A 58 -10.07 9.83 1.22
N ASN A 59 -9.54 10.80 0.48
CA ASN A 59 -10.17 11.36 -0.73
C ASN A 59 -9.65 10.76 -2.04
N TYR A 60 -8.74 9.79 -2.00
CA TYR A 60 -8.17 9.18 -3.21
C TYR A 60 -9.25 8.68 -4.17
N GLN A 61 -10.17 7.83 -3.70
CA GLN A 61 -11.24 7.26 -4.54
C GLN A 61 -12.18 8.33 -5.09
N THR A 62 -12.63 9.24 -4.23
CA THR A 62 -13.54 10.33 -4.60
C THR A 62 -12.92 11.24 -5.67
N SER A 63 -11.65 11.59 -5.50
CA SER A 63 -10.92 12.41 -6.48
C SER A 63 -10.69 11.65 -7.79
N CYS A 64 -10.39 10.35 -7.73
CA CYS A 64 -10.23 9.52 -8.92
C CYS A 64 -11.52 9.46 -9.74
N ILE A 65 -12.68 9.30 -9.10
CA ILE A 65 -13.97 9.17 -9.78
C ILE A 65 -14.43 10.52 -10.36
N ASN A 66 -14.29 11.59 -9.58
CA ASN A 66 -14.90 12.89 -9.90
C ASN A 66 -14.04 13.75 -10.85
N ILE A 67 -12.73 13.54 -10.89
CA ILE A 67 -11.82 14.32 -11.74
C ILE A 67 -11.48 13.53 -12.98
N SER A 68 -11.96 13.99 -14.14
CA SER A 68 -11.79 13.33 -15.44
C SER A 68 -10.34 13.00 -15.76
N LYS A 69 -9.40 13.90 -15.39
CA LYS A 69 -7.97 13.70 -15.58
C LYS A 69 -7.48 12.40 -14.92
N TYR A 70 -7.88 12.14 -13.68
CA TYR A 70 -7.46 10.96 -12.94
C TYR A 70 -8.20 9.70 -13.41
N LYS A 71 -9.50 9.82 -13.66
CA LYS A 71 -10.31 8.73 -14.18
C LYS A 71 -9.79 8.21 -15.52
N ASN A 72 -9.32 9.09 -16.40
CA ASN A 72 -8.76 8.72 -17.70
C ASN A 72 -7.41 8.00 -17.62
N LEU A 73 -6.73 8.04 -16.47
CA LEU A 73 -5.52 7.24 -16.23
C LEU A 73 -5.84 5.79 -15.88
N MET A 74 -7.08 5.50 -15.46
CA MET A 74 -7.59 4.15 -15.20
C MET A 74 -8.20 3.61 -16.50
N ILE A 75 -7.38 2.96 -17.32
CA ILE A 75 -7.78 2.51 -18.67
C ILE A 75 -8.47 1.14 -18.59
N ASN A 76 -7.88 0.23 -17.81
CA ASN A 76 -8.30 -1.17 -17.75
C ASN A 76 -9.04 -1.53 -16.45
N TYR A 77 -9.00 -0.65 -15.46
CA TYR A 77 -9.51 -0.92 -14.11
C TYR A 77 -10.33 0.25 -13.59
N ASP A 78 -11.14 -0.02 -12.57
CA ASP A 78 -11.90 1.02 -11.87
C ASP A 78 -11.05 1.72 -10.81
N CYS A 79 -11.50 2.92 -10.39
CA CYS A 79 -10.87 3.68 -9.31
C CYS A 79 -10.85 2.90 -8.00
N ALA A 80 -9.65 2.55 -7.54
CA ALA A 80 -9.46 1.85 -6.28
C ALA A 80 -9.84 2.71 -5.07
N SER A 81 -10.16 2.07 -3.94
CA SER A 81 -10.49 2.76 -2.69
C SER A 81 -9.27 3.47 -2.04
N HIS A 82 -8.07 3.09 -2.41
CA HIS A 82 -6.79 3.65 -1.95
C HIS A 82 -5.66 3.14 -2.85
N PRO A 83 -4.45 3.74 -2.81
CA PRO A 83 -3.36 3.39 -3.73
C PRO A 83 -2.70 2.03 -3.53
N HIS A 84 -3.09 1.23 -2.54
CA HIS A 84 -2.46 -0.05 -2.20
C HIS A 84 -0.93 0.02 -1.93
N ASN A 85 -0.40 1.22 -1.76
CA ASN A 85 0.97 1.49 -1.36
C ASN A 85 0.97 2.68 -0.40
N LEU A 86 1.56 2.48 0.76
CA LEU A 86 1.52 3.45 1.85
C LEU A 86 2.22 4.76 1.50
N TYR A 87 3.35 4.67 0.81
CA TYR A 87 4.14 5.86 0.42
C TYR A 87 3.38 6.71 -0.60
N ILE A 88 2.77 6.06 -1.59
CA ILE A 88 1.94 6.75 -2.60
C ILE A 88 0.68 7.31 -1.93
N GLN A 89 0.11 6.62 -0.95
CA GLN A 89 -1.05 7.11 -0.22
C GLN A 89 -0.73 8.40 0.52
N TRP A 90 0.37 8.45 1.29
CA TRP A 90 0.74 9.68 2.01
C TRP A 90 1.08 10.82 1.07
N LEU A 91 1.72 10.56 -0.07
CA LEU A 91 1.98 11.56 -1.09
C LEU A 91 0.70 12.08 -1.74
N SER A 92 -0.17 11.18 -2.21
CA SER A 92 -1.37 11.58 -2.95
C SER A 92 -2.43 12.25 -2.08
N GLU A 93 -2.69 11.69 -0.88
CA GLU A 93 -3.75 12.17 0.00
C GLU A 93 -3.31 13.31 0.92
N GLY A 94 -2.06 13.33 1.35
CA GLY A 94 -1.58 14.30 2.33
C GLY A 94 -0.42 15.18 1.87
N GLY A 95 0.07 14.97 0.66
CA GLY A 95 1.18 15.75 0.10
C GLY A 95 2.51 15.53 0.81
N ILE A 96 3.45 16.44 0.54
CA ILE A 96 4.82 16.36 1.08
C ILE A 96 4.85 16.52 2.60
N ILE A 97 3.92 17.27 3.18
CA ILE A 97 3.88 17.51 4.63
C ILE A 97 3.63 16.21 5.38
N THR A 98 2.59 15.48 5.01
CA THR A 98 2.24 14.22 5.68
C THR A 98 3.24 13.11 5.34
N PHE A 99 3.76 13.09 4.13
CA PHE A 99 4.82 12.17 3.73
C PHE A 99 6.10 12.38 4.55
N ALA A 100 6.56 13.62 4.70
CA ALA A 100 7.73 13.94 5.52
C ALA A 100 7.49 13.59 7.00
N SER A 101 6.30 13.86 7.54
CA SER A 101 5.92 13.50 8.90
C SER A 101 5.91 11.99 9.11
N PHE A 102 5.40 11.23 8.13
CA PHE A 102 5.43 9.77 8.14
C PHE A 102 6.87 9.22 8.13
N LEU A 103 7.73 9.74 7.26
CA LEU A 103 9.15 9.33 7.24
C LEU A 103 9.85 9.69 8.55
N PHE A 104 9.60 10.88 9.10
CA PHE A 104 10.15 11.28 10.39
C PHE A 104 9.73 10.32 11.51
N LEU A 105 8.45 9.92 11.54
CA LEU A 105 7.95 8.93 12.50
C LEU A 105 8.66 7.57 12.32
N LEU A 106 8.76 7.09 11.09
CA LEU A 106 9.41 5.81 10.77
C LEU A 106 10.87 5.79 11.20
N PHE A 107 11.63 6.84 10.83
CA PHE A 107 13.02 6.96 11.23
C PHE A 107 13.19 7.12 12.75
N SER A 108 12.28 7.83 13.41
CA SER A 108 12.29 7.96 14.87
C SER A 108 12.08 6.61 15.56
N ILE A 109 11.14 5.79 15.07
CA ILE A 109 10.91 4.43 15.59
C ILE A 109 12.19 3.58 15.41
N LEU A 110 12.76 3.56 14.21
CA LEU A 110 13.98 2.81 13.93
C LEU A 110 15.17 3.29 14.78
N TYR A 111 15.34 4.59 14.93
CA TYR A 111 16.36 5.19 15.81
C TYR A 111 16.18 4.73 17.26
N PHE A 112 14.94 4.79 17.77
CA PHE A 112 14.65 4.37 19.15
C PHE A 112 14.91 2.88 19.38
N ILE A 113 14.59 2.04 18.41
CA ILE A 113 14.88 0.60 18.46
C ILE A 113 16.39 0.36 18.40
N PHE A 114 17.09 1.03 17.50
CA PHE A 114 18.51 0.79 17.28
C PHE A 114 19.37 1.18 18.46
N PHE A 115 19.11 2.36 19.03
CA PHE A 115 19.92 2.91 20.14
C PHE A 115 19.37 2.61 21.52
N GLY A 116 18.07 2.36 21.66
CA GLY A 116 17.42 2.11 22.94
C GLY A 116 17.44 0.65 23.41
N CYS A 117 17.67 -0.31 22.50
CA CYS A 117 17.61 -1.73 22.82
C CYS A 117 18.96 -2.30 23.22
N ASN A 118 19.07 -2.80 24.44
CA ASN A 118 20.30 -3.42 24.93
C ASN A 118 20.47 -4.87 24.47
N ASN A 119 19.38 -5.58 24.17
CA ASN A 119 19.41 -6.96 23.70
C ASN A 119 19.45 -7.01 22.18
N ASN A 120 20.55 -7.55 21.63
CA ASN A 120 20.75 -7.62 20.18
C ASN A 120 19.68 -8.44 19.46
N ILE A 121 19.17 -9.52 20.05
CA ILE A 121 18.15 -10.36 19.42
C ILE A 121 16.87 -9.55 19.28
N PHE A 122 16.38 -8.92 20.34
CA PHE A 122 15.16 -8.11 20.29
C PHE A 122 15.31 -6.91 19.38
N LYS A 123 16.49 -6.28 19.35
CA LYS A 123 16.82 -5.20 18.41
C LYS A 123 16.63 -5.62 16.96
N TYR A 124 17.29 -6.68 16.53
CA TYR A 124 17.22 -7.12 15.13
C TYR A 124 15.85 -7.66 14.75
N VAL A 125 15.16 -8.37 15.62
CA VAL A 125 13.79 -8.82 15.40
C VAL A 125 12.85 -7.62 15.23
N SER A 126 12.93 -6.62 16.09
CA SER A 126 12.08 -5.41 15.99
C SER A 126 12.37 -4.61 14.72
N ILE A 127 13.65 -4.44 14.35
CA ILE A 127 14.01 -3.77 13.09
C ILE A 127 13.46 -4.55 11.89
N ALA A 128 13.61 -5.87 11.86
CA ALA A 128 13.10 -6.71 10.79
C ALA A 128 11.57 -6.60 10.67
N CYS A 129 10.84 -6.63 11.79
CA CYS A 129 9.39 -6.42 11.80
C CYS A 129 8.99 -5.06 11.20
N ILE A 130 9.66 -3.97 11.59
CA ILE A 130 9.38 -2.62 11.05
C ILE A 130 9.69 -2.56 9.56
N LEU A 131 10.83 -3.12 9.12
CA LEU A 131 11.18 -3.15 7.70
C LEU A 131 10.18 -3.97 6.86
N ILE A 132 9.66 -5.07 7.39
CA ILE A 132 8.63 -5.88 6.71
C ILE A 132 7.31 -5.09 6.62
N LEU A 133 6.86 -4.48 7.72
CA LEU A 133 5.60 -3.71 7.76
C LEU A 133 5.59 -2.52 6.79
N PHE A 134 6.74 -1.87 6.65
CA PHE A 134 6.90 -0.66 5.85
C PHE A 134 7.75 -0.88 4.59
N TRP A 135 7.72 -2.10 4.04
CA TRP A 135 8.46 -2.39 2.81
C TRP A 135 7.90 -1.59 1.63
N PRO A 136 8.74 -0.78 0.92
CA PRO A 136 8.23 0.21 -0.05
C PRO A 136 7.48 -0.38 -1.25
N ILE A 137 7.81 -1.61 -1.64
CA ILE A 137 7.26 -2.26 -2.84
C ILE A 137 6.03 -3.11 -2.52
N MET A 138 5.74 -3.34 -1.23
CA MET A 138 4.63 -4.20 -0.81
C MET A 138 3.29 -3.51 -1.05
N SER A 139 2.33 -4.26 -1.57
CA SER A 139 0.93 -3.84 -1.55
C SER A 139 0.44 -3.83 -0.11
N THR A 140 0.05 -2.67 0.37
CA THR A 140 -0.41 -2.47 1.74
C THR A 140 -1.88 -2.06 1.79
N GLY A 141 -2.57 -2.41 2.86
CA GLY A 141 -3.83 -1.77 3.20
C GLY A 141 -3.61 -0.33 3.69
N SER A 142 -4.66 0.48 3.63
CA SER A 142 -4.60 1.83 4.16
C SER A 142 -4.43 1.83 5.69
N LEU A 143 -3.47 2.58 6.22
CA LEU A 143 -3.31 2.78 7.67
C LEU A 143 -4.44 3.61 8.30
N ILE A 144 -5.18 4.33 7.48
CA ILE A 144 -6.31 5.15 7.91
C ILE A 144 -7.55 4.28 8.16
N LYS A 145 -7.61 3.09 7.55
CA LYS A 145 -8.69 2.12 7.78
C LYS A 145 -8.42 1.33 9.05
N ASN A 146 -9.42 1.25 9.92
CA ASN A 146 -9.34 0.79 11.31
C ASN A 146 -8.49 -0.48 11.52
N TRP A 147 -8.74 -1.55 10.80
CA TRP A 147 -8.07 -2.83 11.05
C TRP A 147 -6.56 -2.81 10.75
N ASN A 148 -6.17 -2.27 9.59
CA ASN A 148 -4.76 -2.21 9.22
C ASN A 148 -3.98 -1.26 10.13
N GLY A 149 -4.57 -0.10 10.47
CA GLY A 149 -3.97 0.84 11.40
C GLY A 149 -3.76 0.23 12.78
N VAL A 150 -4.81 -0.35 13.37
CA VAL A 150 -4.74 -0.98 14.71
C VAL A 150 -3.67 -2.07 14.75
N LEU A 151 -3.66 -2.99 13.77
CA LEU A 151 -2.68 -4.07 13.73
C LEU A 151 -1.25 -3.54 13.60
N THR A 152 -1.03 -2.56 12.70
CA THR A 152 0.29 -1.97 12.49
C THR A 152 0.80 -1.28 13.75
N PHE A 153 0.00 -0.44 14.38
CA PHE A 153 0.41 0.25 15.61
C PHE A 153 0.56 -0.69 16.80
N TYR A 154 -0.22 -1.77 16.85
CA TYR A 154 -0.04 -2.81 17.85
C TYR A 154 1.32 -3.50 17.72
N ILE A 155 1.73 -3.87 16.51
CA ILE A 155 3.05 -4.47 16.27
C ILE A 155 4.17 -3.48 16.60
N ILE A 156 4.03 -2.21 16.22
CA ILE A 156 5.00 -1.16 16.59
C ILE A 156 5.11 -1.06 18.11
N ALA A 157 4.00 -1.06 18.85
CA ALA A 157 3.99 -0.99 20.30
C ALA A 157 4.73 -2.20 20.95
N ILE A 158 4.53 -3.41 20.40
CA ILE A 158 5.27 -4.60 20.84
C ILE A 158 6.77 -4.39 20.59
N CYS A 159 7.17 -3.99 19.39
CA CYS A 159 8.57 -3.77 19.05
C CYS A 159 9.23 -2.73 19.98
N LEU A 160 8.52 -1.65 20.30
CA LEU A 160 9.00 -0.62 21.22
C LEU A 160 9.03 -1.11 22.68
N SER A 161 8.11 -1.98 23.10
CA SER A 161 8.07 -2.55 24.44
C SER A 161 9.24 -3.53 24.69
N LEU A 162 9.59 -4.33 23.68
CA LEU A 162 10.74 -5.25 23.74
C LEU A 162 12.06 -4.52 24.00
N ASN A 163 12.17 -3.25 23.58
CA ASN A 163 13.33 -2.41 23.85
C ASN A 163 13.58 -2.15 25.34
N ARG A 164 12.52 -2.21 26.17
CA ARG A 164 12.61 -1.90 27.60
C ARG A 164 12.89 -3.12 28.47
N ILE A 165 12.87 -4.31 27.91
CA ILE A 165 13.11 -5.54 28.65
C ILE A 165 14.61 -5.64 28.96
N LYS A 166 14.96 -5.42 30.24
CA LYS A 166 16.30 -5.75 30.76
C LYS A 166 16.32 -7.23 31.09
N ILE A 167 17.02 -8.02 30.30
CA ILE A 167 17.34 -9.40 30.70
C ILE A 167 18.52 -9.28 31.65
N ASN A 168 18.28 -9.48 32.95
CA ASN A 168 19.35 -9.65 33.92
C ASN A 168 20.03 -11.00 33.62
N ASN A 169 21.17 -10.94 32.96
CA ASN A 169 22.13 -12.08 32.90
C ASN A 169 22.93 -12.16 34.17
#